data_2ae7b7ae67aa9a1b2275dba1f135e146
#
_entry.id   2ae7b7ae67aa9a1b2275dba1f135e146
#
_cell.length_a   1.000
_cell.length_b   1.000
_cell.length_c   1.000
_cell.angle_alpha   90.00
_cell.angle_beta   90.00
_cell.angle_gamma   90.00
#
_symmetry.space_group_name_H-M   'P 1'
#
loop_
_entity.id
_entity.type
_entity.pdbx_description
1 polymer ?
#
loop_
_entity_poly.entity_id
_entity_poly.type
_entity_poly.pdbx_seq_one_letter_code
_entity_poly.pdbx_strand_id
1 'polypeptide(L)'
;MDVPLHRAPAAPPLPATPFRFVTHFIVQYRWWYALMLVLETINSTCGILIPYATGQIIKAVTQAREQSLSLVAHLSGPLWLFIALAVGEVVFARAGGACQIVIGPRQRQTVTRAMYAYLQHHSHRFLSNDFAGALAHKISETSMGYSQTIWTLIFDFYPMVIVFGIAIFMLGHAHRGLAEFVGIWAVCFVGASFFLATRTRPFAVAASAARSETTGKVVDAVTNLTSTRLFARLDYEREYLDTQLKKEMQAVRRSNSYSERVRWFQYSAAAVLKIGVLYYALQLWGRGEITVAEFVVASTTTLLIINEARNLSRRFLEFFEYLGNVANGVHTIVRPHEVVDAPGAQRMPIERGRIEFRDVSFGY
;
A
#
# COMPACT_ATOMS: atom_id res chain seq x y z
N MET A 1 -42.13 29.55 15.68
CA MET A 1 -40.79 29.39 15.04
C MET A 1 -40.79 28.04 14.32
N ASP A 2 -41.26 28.03 13.06
CA ASP A 2 -41.30 26.80 12.25
C ASP A 2 -39.86 26.43 11.85
N VAL A 3 -39.25 25.57 12.61
CA VAL A 3 -37.98 24.92 12.17
C VAL A 3 -38.39 23.94 11.06
N PRO A 4 -38.00 24.17 9.80
CA PRO A 4 -38.28 23.22 8.75
C PRO A 4 -37.57 21.92 9.09
N LEU A 5 -38.32 20.89 9.46
CA LEU A 5 -37.82 19.55 9.61
C LEU A 5 -37.31 19.07 8.24
N HIS A 6 -36.02 19.29 7.97
CA HIS A 6 -35.40 18.79 6.77
C HIS A 6 -35.51 17.26 6.76
N ARG A 7 -36.00 16.71 5.66
CA ARG A 7 -35.96 15.27 5.41
C ARG A 7 -34.51 14.80 5.58
N ALA A 8 -34.26 13.87 6.49
CA ALA A 8 -32.93 13.27 6.58
C ALA A 8 -32.55 12.74 5.19
N PRO A 9 -31.40 13.11 4.64
CA PRO A 9 -30.99 12.59 3.34
C PRO A 9 -30.96 11.07 3.42
N ALA A 10 -31.42 10.39 2.36
CA ALA A 10 -31.35 8.94 2.29
C ALA A 10 -29.89 8.46 2.49
N ALA A 11 -29.72 7.30 3.12
CA ALA A 11 -28.39 6.73 3.28
C ALA A 11 -27.66 6.63 1.93
N PRO A 12 -26.39 7.05 1.84
CA PRO A 12 -25.65 6.92 0.59
C PRO A 12 -25.52 5.43 0.21
N PRO A 13 -25.75 5.07 -1.05
CA PRO A 13 -25.59 3.68 -1.48
C PRO A 13 -24.11 3.29 -1.43
N LEU A 14 -23.70 2.55 -0.41
CA LEU A 14 -22.34 2.03 -0.30
C LEU A 14 -22.32 0.53 -0.63
N PRO A 15 -21.36 0.08 -1.46
CA PRO A 15 -21.22 -1.35 -1.77
C PRO A 15 -20.78 -2.15 -0.55
N ALA A 16 -21.48 -3.25 -0.25
CA ALA A 16 -21.19 -4.12 0.89
C ALA A 16 -19.97 -5.03 0.70
N THR A 17 -19.37 -5.10 -0.51
CA THR A 17 -18.18 -5.89 -0.76
C THR A 17 -16.94 -4.99 -0.81
N PRO A 18 -15.82 -5.36 -0.17
CA PRO A 18 -14.61 -4.53 -0.12
C PRO A 18 -14.09 -4.11 -1.49
N PHE A 19 -14.10 -5.02 -2.45
CA PHE A 19 -13.65 -4.75 -3.82
C PHE A 19 -14.52 -3.69 -4.51
N ARG A 20 -15.84 -3.85 -4.45
CA ARG A 20 -16.78 -2.87 -5.03
C ARG A 20 -16.74 -1.53 -4.29
N PHE A 21 -16.48 -1.55 -2.99
CA PHE A 21 -16.28 -0.33 -2.20
C PHE A 21 -15.07 0.45 -2.70
N VAL A 22 -13.93 -0.22 -2.88
CA VAL A 22 -12.72 0.40 -3.41
C VAL A 22 -12.95 0.95 -4.82
N THR A 23 -13.54 0.15 -5.71
CA THR A 23 -13.81 0.58 -7.10
C THR A 23 -14.81 1.74 -7.17
N HIS A 24 -15.81 1.79 -6.27
CA HIS A 24 -16.77 2.89 -6.19
C HIS A 24 -16.07 4.26 -6.02
N PHE A 25 -15.10 4.35 -5.12
CA PHE A 25 -14.36 5.59 -4.90
C PHE A 25 -13.28 5.83 -5.96
N ILE A 26 -12.69 4.77 -6.56
CA ILE A 26 -11.76 4.93 -7.69
C ILE A 26 -12.44 5.65 -8.85
N VAL A 27 -13.68 5.29 -9.21
CA VAL A 27 -14.42 5.91 -10.31
C VAL A 27 -14.63 7.40 -10.08
N GLN A 28 -14.81 7.85 -8.82
CA GLN A 28 -15.00 9.27 -8.50
C GLN A 28 -13.74 10.11 -8.77
N TYR A 29 -12.55 9.50 -8.63
CA TYR A 29 -11.26 10.17 -8.83
C TYR A 29 -10.50 9.68 -10.06
N ARG A 30 -11.18 9.01 -11.02
CA ARG A 30 -10.57 8.30 -12.16
C ARG A 30 -9.56 9.13 -12.95
N TRP A 31 -9.85 10.40 -13.19
CA TRP A 31 -8.97 11.27 -13.96
C TRP A 31 -7.69 11.65 -13.23
N TRP A 32 -7.79 11.81 -11.90
CA TRP A 32 -6.63 12.05 -11.06
C TRP A 32 -5.73 10.82 -11.00
N TYR A 33 -6.30 9.63 -10.86
CA TYR A 33 -5.52 8.40 -10.88
C TYR A 33 -4.93 8.14 -12.26
N ALA A 34 -5.66 8.41 -13.35
CA ALA A 34 -5.12 8.31 -14.70
C ALA A 34 -3.93 9.26 -14.90
N LEU A 35 -4.04 10.52 -14.45
CA LEU A 35 -2.93 11.47 -14.47
C LEU A 35 -1.72 10.95 -13.67
N MET A 36 -1.95 10.44 -12.45
CA MET A 36 -0.87 9.90 -11.61
C MET A 36 -0.20 8.68 -12.25
N LEU A 37 -0.97 7.78 -12.87
CA LEU A 37 -0.41 6.64 -13.61
C LEU A 37 0.44 7.09 -14.79
N VAL A 38 0.02 8.12 -15.54
CA VAL A 38 0.82 8.69 -16.63
C VAL A 38 2.11 9.31 -16.09
N LEU A 39 2.03 10.11 -15.03
CA LEU A 39 3.21 10.72 -14.41
C LEU A 39 4.19 9.66 -13.90
N GLU A 40 3.67 8.60 -13.27
CA GLU A 40 4.46 7.50 -12.75
C GLU A 40 5.06 6.63 -13.85
N THR A 41 4.33 6.45 -14.97
CA THR A 41 4.89 5.79 -16.18
C THR A 41 6.10 6.55 -16.70
N ILE A 42 5.99 7.87 -16.83
CA ILE A 42 7.08 8.71 -17.34
C ILE A 42 8.24 8.70 -16.34
N ASN A 43 7.95 8.86 -15.04
CA ASN A 43 8.93 8.81 -13.95
C ASN A 43 9.74 7.49 -14.01
N SER A 44 9.04 6.34 -13.96
CA SER A 44 9.66 5.01 -13.97
C SER A 44 10.43 4.74 -15.27
N THR A 45 9.90 5.21 -16.40
CA THR A 45 10.57 5.09 -17.71
C THR A 45 11.84 5.92 -17.75
N CYS A 46 11.82 7.16 -17.24
CA CYS A 46 13.01 7.99 -17.16
C CYS A 46 14.09 7.31 -16.28
N GLY A 47 13.72 6.83 -15.10
CA GLY A 47 14.67 6.17 -14.18
C GLY A 47 15.30 4.91 -14.76
N ILE A 48 14.49 4.03 -15.37
CA ILE A 48 14.99 2.77 -15.94
C ILE A 48 15.80 2.97 -17.24
N LEU A 49 15.64 4.08 -17.94
CA LEU A 49 16.41 4.41 -19.13
C LEU A 49 17.76 5.08 -18.84
N ILE A 50 18.03 5.51 -17.61
CA ILE A 50 19.34 6.09 -17.21
C ILE A 50 20.52 5.14 -17.55
N PRO A 51 20.48 3.82 -17.24
CA PRO A 51 21.50 2.87 -17.69
C PRO A 51 21.72 2.87 -19.19
N TYR A 52 20.66 2.96 -19.98
CA TYR A 52 20.76 3.03 -21.45
C TYR A 52 21.51 4.30 -21.88
N ALA A 53 21.16 5.47 -21.35
CA ALA A 53 21.86 6.72 -21.65
C ALA A 53 23.34 6.64 -21.23
N THR A 54 23.64 6.02 -20.10
CA THR A 54 25.02 5.75 -19.66
C THR A 54 25.76 4.86 -20.66
N GLY A 55 25.11 3.80 -21.16
CA GLY A 55 25.66 2.94 -22.20
C GLY A 55 25.97 3.70 -23.50
N GLN A 56 25.08 4.62 -23.92
CA GLN A 56 25.31 5.47 -25.09
C GLN A 56 26.52 6.43 -24.91
N ILE A 57 26.67 6.97 -23.70
CA ILE A 57 27.85 7.79 -23.34
C ILE A 57 29.13 6.97 -23.46
N ILE A 58 29.15 5.74 -22.91
CA ILE A 58 30.32 4.84 -22.98
C ILE A 58 30.63 4.50 -24.43
N LYS A 59 29.62 4.18 -25.24
CA LYS A 59 29.77 3.89 -26.66
C LYS A 59 30.39 5.09 -27.40
N ALA A 60 29.89 6.32 -27.17
CA ALA A 60 30.39 7.53 -27.79
C ALA A 60 31.85 7.81 -27.38
N VAL A 61 32.22 7.62 -26.10
CA VAL A 61 33.60 7.78 -25.62
C VAL A 61 34.54 6.79 -26.29
N THR A 62 34.16 5.52 -26.38
CA THR A 62 34.97 4.45 -26.98
C THR A 62 35.21 4.74 -28.47
N GLN A 63 34.16 5.09 -29.21
CA GLN A 63 34.25 5.41 -30.64
C GLN A 63 35.08 6.67 -30.91
N ALA A 64 34.90 7.73 -30.13
CA ALA A 64 35.69 8.96 -30.27
C ALA A 64 37.18 8.70 -30.05
N ARG A 65 37.53 7.80 -29.10
CA ARG A 65 38.92 7.43 -28.84
C ARG A 65 39.53 6.62 -29.98
N GLU A 66 38.79 5.67 -30.57
CA GLU A 66 39.27 4.80 -31.64
C GLU A 66 39.45 5.60 -32.94
N GLN A 67 38.59 6.57 -33.24
CA GLN A 67 38.56 7.32 -34.50
C GLN A 67 39.24 8.69 -34.41
N SER A 68 39.85 9.06 -33.26
CA SER A 68 40.48 10.38 -33.03
C SER A 68 39.53 11.57 -33.30
N LEU A 69 38.22 11.38 -33.09
CA LEU A 69 37.18 12.39 -33.37
C LEU A 69 37.07 13.42 -32.22
N SER A 70 36.47 14.58 -32.52
CA SER A 70 36.20 15.56 -31.45
C SER A 70 35.20 15.02 -30.44
N LEU A 71 35.64 14.81 -29.22
CA LEU A 71 34.89 14.23 -28.11
C LEU A 71 33.58 14.99 -27.84
N VAL A 72 33.64 16.33 -27.86
CA VAL A 72 32.51 17.21 -27.55
C VAL A 72 31.35 17.04 -28.54
N ALA A 73 31.61 16.89 -29.83
CA ALA A 73 30.56 16.73 -30.84
C ALA A 73 29.82 15.40 -30.71
N HIS A 74 30.52 14.31 -30.33
CA HIS A 74 29.93 12.97 -30.23
C HIS A 74 29.25 12.71 -28.86
N LEU A 75 29.68 13.42 -27.80
CA LEU A 75 29.08 13.29 -26.47
C LEU A 75 27.80 14.11 -26.27
N SER A 76 27.60 15.18 -27.05
CA SER A 76 26.50 16.12 -26.83
C SER A 76 25.12 15.43 -26.80
N GLY A 77 24.81 14.57 -27.74
CA GLY A 77 23.52 13.86 -27.82
C GLY A 77 23.28 12.93 -26.64
N PRO A 78 24.17 11.93 -26.37
CA PRO A 78 24.05 11.05 -25.22
C PRO A 78 24.01 11.78 -23.86
N LEU A 79 24.75 12.86 -23.71
CA LEU A 79 24.75 13.66 -22.48
C LEU A 79 23.43 14.39 -22.27
N TRP A 80 22.87 15.00 -23.34
CA TRP A 80 21.55 15.62 -23.27
C TRP A 80 20.45 14.61 -22.99
N LEU A 81 20.54 13.41 -23.53
CA LEU A 81 19.61 12.31 -23.22
C LEU A 81 19.68 11.97 -21.72
N PHE A 82 20.88 11.77 -21.18
CA PHE A 82 21.07 11.49 -19.75
C PHE A 82 20.50 12.61 -18.88
N ILE A 83 20.80 13.88 -19.18
CA ILE A 83 20.29 15.03 -18.44
C ILE A 83 18.76 15.09 -18.52
N ALA A 84 18.17 14.90 -19.70
CA ALA A 84 16.73 14.93 -19.90
C ALA A 84 16.02 13.82 -19.08
N LEU A 85 16.57 12.61 -19.06
CA LEU A 85 16.04 11.49 -18.27
C LEU A 85 16.17 11.77 -16.76
N ALA A 86 17.34 12.25 -16.29
CA ALA A 86 17.56 12.52 -14.88
C ALA A 86 16.68 13.69 -14.36
N VAL A 87 16.54 14.75 -15.16
CA VAL A 87 15.62 15.86 -14.83
C VAL A 87 14.16 15.40 -14.92
N GLY A 88 13.82 14.63 -15.96
CA GLY A 88 12.48 14.05 -16.11
C GLY A 88 12.07 13.21 -14.93
N GLU A 89 12.92 12.28 -14.48
CA GLU A 89 12.67 11.46 -13.28
C GLU A 89 12.30 12.34 -12.07
N VAL A 90 13.10 13.35 -11.77
CA VAL A 90 12.83 14.24 -10.63
C VAL A 90 11.53 15.03 -10.81
N VAL A 91 11.31 15.63 -11.99
CA VAL A 91 10.14 16.48 -12.24
C VAL A 91 8.85 15.66 -12.16
N PHE A 92 8.80 14.48 -12.82
CA PHE A 92 7.59 13.66 -12.84
C PHE A 92 7.33 12.98 -11.51
N ALA A 93 8.38 12.57 -10.76
CA ALA A 93 8.22 12.09 -9.39
C ALA A 93 7.61 13.17 -8.46
N ARG A 94 8.10 14.41 -8.57
CA ARG A 94 7.57 15.52 -7.75
C ARG A 94 6.17 15.93 -8.19
N ALA A 95 5.85 15.89 -9.47
CA ALA A 95 4.50 16.12 -9.98
C ALA A 95 3.52 15.07 -9.46
N GLY A 96 3.88 13.78 -9.46
CA GLY A 96 3.09 12.71 -8.85
C GLY A 96 2.85 12.94 -7.35
N GLY A 97 3.91 13.31 -6.60
CA GLY A 97 3.80 13.67 -5.18
C GLY A 97 2.90 14.89 -4.94
N ALA A 98 2.95 15.91 -5.80
CA ALA A 98 2.06 17.07 -5.71
C ALA A 98 0.59 16.68 -5.92
N CYS A 99 0.29 15.80 -6.88
CA CYS A 99 -1.05 15.24 -7.07
C CYS A 99 -1.51 14.48 -5.81
N GLN A 100 -0.64 13.69 -5.18
CA GLN A 100 -0.94 12.96 -3.96
C GLN A 100 -1.30 13.90 -2.80
N ILE A 101 -0.58 15.00 -2.62
CA ILE A 101 -0.84 16.01 -1.58
C ILE A 101 -2.25 16.61 -1.75
N VAL A 102 -2.68 16.86 -2.99
CA VAL A 102 -4.01 17.44 -3.29
C VAL A 102 -5.13 16.41 -3.10
N ILE A 103 -4.92 15.19 -3.59
CA ILE A 103 -5.99 14.18 -3.65
C ILE A 103 -6.09 13.36 -2.37
N GLY A 104 -4.98 13.07 -1.69
CA GLY A 104 -4.95 12.23 -0.50
C GLY A 104 -5.95 12.68 0.59
N PRO A 105 -5.90 13.93 1.06
CA PRO A 105 -6.85 14.43 2.04
C PRO A 105 -8.31 14.42 1.55
N ARG A 106 -8.55 14.74 0.28
CA ARG A 106 -9.88 14.73 -0.33
C ARG A 106 -10.49 13.33 -0.39
N GLN A 107 -9.72 12.34 -0.79
CA GLN A 107 -10.13 10.94 -0.78
C GLN A 107 -10.54 10.49 0.62
N ARG A 108 -9.66 10.70 1.60
CA ARG A 108 -9.92 10.35 2.98
C ARG A 108 -11.20 11.03 3.50
N GLN A 109 -11.36 12.32 3.22
CA GLN A 109 -12.57 13.07 3.59
C GLN A 109 -13.83 12.47 2.95
N THR A 110 -13.79 12.12 1.66
CA THR A 110 -14.93 11.55 0.93
C THR A 110 -15.33 10.20 1.49
N VAL A 111 -14.38 9.29 1.71
CA VAL A 111 -14.64 7.97 2.29
C VAL A 111 -15.17 8.10 3.71
N THR A 112 -14.54 8.93 4.56
CA THR A 112 -14.96 9.15 5.95
C THR A 112 -16.39 9.71 5.98
N ARG A 113 -16.69 10.72 5.15
CA ARG A 113 -18.03 11.33 5.09
C ARG A 113 -19.09 10.32 4.64
N ALA A 114 -18.79 9.52 3.62
CA ALA A 114 -19.72 8.52 3.10
C ALA A 114 -20.00 7.41 4.14
N MET A 115 -18.97 6.90 4.81
CA MET A 115 -19.13 5.91 5.86
C MET A 115 -19.88 6.45 7.09
N TYR A 116 -19.57 7.68 7.50
CA TYR A 116 -20.27 8.32 8.61
C TYR A 116 -21.75 8.57 8.26
N ALA A 117 -22.04 9.07 7.07
CA ALA A 117 -23.41 9.27 6.60
C ALA A 117 -24.20 7.94 6.55
N TYR A 118 -23.54 6.84 6.15
CA TYR A 118 -24.15 5.51 6.19
C TYR A 118 -24.40 5.04 7.62
N LEU A 119 -23.44 5.25 8.53
CA LEU A 119 -23.56 4.88 9.95
C LEU A 119 -24.74 5.59 10.65
N GLN A 120 -25.02 6.85 10.30
CA GLN A 120 -26.12 7.62 10.89
C GLN A 120 -27.52 7.02 10.68
N HIS A 121 -27.69 6.13 9.70
CA HIS A 121 -28.96 5.49 9.39
C HIS A 121 -29.15 4.13 10.08
N HIS A 122 -28.16 3.67 10.87
CA HIS A 122 -28.30 2.44 11.65
C HIS A 122 -29.25 2.64 12.85
N SER A 123 -29.88 1.55 13.27
CA SER A 123 -30.77 1.52 14.41
C SER A 123 -30.04 1.85 15.73
N HIS A 124 -30.80 2.33 16.72
CA HIS A 124 -30.26 2.53 18.08
C HIS A 124 -29.65 1.24 18.66
N ARG A 125 -30.25 0.09 18.39
CA ARG A 125 -29.74 -1.22 18.78
C ARG A 125 -28.34 -1.49 18.23
N PHE A 126 -28.11 -1.18 16.95
CA PHE A 126 -26.78 -1.32 16.35
C PHE A 126 -25.74 -0.44 17.06
N LEU A 127 -26.10 0.83 17.32
CA LEU A 127 -25.19 1.80 17.95
C LEU A 127 -24.93 1.51 19.42
N SER A 128 -25.89 0.88 20.14
CA SER A 128 -25.72 0.53 21.56
C SER A 128 -24.94 -0.77 21.79
N ASN A 129 -24.87 -1.65 20.79
CA ASN A 129 -24.09 -2.89 20.87
C ASN A 129 -22.59 -2.69 20.63
N ASP A 130 -22.21 -1.59 20.01
CA ASP A 130 -20.81 -1.26 19.72
C ASP A 130 -20.42 0.06 20.42
N PHE A 131 -19.22 0.12 20.99
CA PHE A 131 -18.70 1.37 21.54
C PHE A 131 -18.53 2.42 20.45
N ALA A 132 -19.06 3.63 20.66
CA ALA A 132 -18.97 4.74 19.70
C ALA A 132 -17.52 5.02 19.26
N GLY A 133 -16.56 4.91 20.20
CA GLY A 133 -15.13 5.04 19.88
C GLY A 133 -14.62 3.96 18.94
N ALA A 134 -15.11 2.71 19.05
CA ALA A 134 -14.73 1.61 18.17
C ALA A 134 -15.27 1.84 16.74
N LEU A 135 -16.50 2.30 16.60
CA LEU A 135 -17.08 2.64 15.29
C LEU A 135 -16.35 3.81 14.62
N ALA A 136 -16.03 4.87 15.38
CA ALA A 136 -15.24 5.99 14.88
C ALA A 136 -13.83 5.55 14.43
N HIS A 137 -13.17 4.68 15.18
CA HIS A 137 -11.89 4.09 14.81
C HIS A 137 -12.00 3.26 13.53
N LYS A 138 -13.07 2.46 13.38
CA LYS A 138 -13.33 1.68 12.14
C LYS A 138 -13.47 2.57 10.91
N ILE A 139 -14.19 3.69 11.00
CA ILE A 139 -14.29 4.66 9.89
C ILE A 139 -12.90 5.21 9.54
N SER A 140 -12.11 5.59 10.55
CA SER A 140 -10.77 6.13 10.34
C SER A 140 -9.83 5.10 9.71
N GLU A 141 -9.79 3.87 10.21
CA GLU A 141 -8.99 2.76 9.66
C GLU A 141 -9.38 2.43 8.23
N THR A 142 -10.69 2.40 7.92
CA THR A 142 -11.18 2.11 6.57
C THR A 142 -10.79 3.18 5.58
N SER A 143 -10.93 4.45 5.96
CA SER A 143 -10.57 5.58 5.09
C SER A 143 -9.06 5.65 4.86
N MET A 144 -8.26 5.36 5.88
CA MET A 144 -6.81 5.26 5.76
C MET A 144 -6.40 4.04 4.92
N GLY A 145 -6.98 2.87 5.21
CA GLY A 145 -6.73 1.63 4.47
C GLY A 145 -7.05 1.76 2.99
N TYR A 146 -8.17 2.43 2.64
CA TYR A 146 -8.49 2.75 1.24
C TYR A 146 -7.38 3.59 0.59
N SER A 147 -7.00 4.71 1.23
CA SER A 147 -5.97 5.60 0.67
C SER A 147 -4.64 4.88 0.49
N GLN A 148 -4.19 4.14 1.50
CA GLN A 148 -2.92 3.39 1.43
C GLN A 148 -2.96 2.26 0.40
N THR A 149 -4.09 1.56 0.25
CA THR A 149 -4.27 0.54 -0.80
C THR A 149 -4.03 1.15 -2.19
N ILE A 150 -4.61 2.32 -2.47
CA ILE A 150 -4.45 3.00 -3.76
C ILE A 150 -3.00 3.49 -3.95
N TRP A 151 -2.39 4.07 -2.91
CA TRP A 151 -1.00 4.54 -3.00
C TRP A 151 -0.02 3.40 -3.25
N THR A 152 -0.18 2.26 -2.57
CA THR A 152 0.64 1.07 -2.80
C THR A 152 0.48 0.55 -4.24
N LEU A 153 -0.73 0.57 -4.79
CA LEU A 153 -0.95 0.17 -6.19
C LEU A 153 -0.25 1.11 -7.17
N ILE A 154 -0.36 2.43 -6.97
CA ILE A 154 0.14 3.44 -7.93
C ILE A 154 1.66 3.65 -7.78
N PHE A 155 2.19 3.70 -6.56
CA PHE A 155 3.59 4.09 -6.32
C PHE A 155 4.54 2.95 -5.97
N ASP A 156 4.01 1.72 -5.71
CA ASP A 156 4.84 0.57 -5.41
C ASP A 156 4.70 -0.54 -6.47
N PHE A 157 3.49 -1.04 -6.73
CA PHE A 157 3.32 -2.16 -7.66
C PHE A 157 3.35 -1.75 -9.13
N TYR A 158 2.72 -0.64 -9.47
CA TYR A 158 2.68 -0.18 -10.86
C TYR A 158 4.08 0.18 -11.42
N PRO A 159 4.92 0.97 -10.72
CA PRO A 159 6.29 1.26 -11.16
C PRO A 159 7.13 0.00 -11.31
N MET A 160 6.99 -0.96 -10.39
CA MET A 160 7.71 -2.23 -10.47
C MET A 160 7.42 -2.98 -11.78
N VAL A 161 6.14 -3.03 -12.20
CA VAL A 161 5.76 -3.68 -13.47
C VAL A 161 6.40 -2.97 -14.66
N ILE A 162 6.41 -1.63 -14.67
CA ILE A 162 7.04 -0.82 -15.73
C ILE A 162 8.55 -1.05 -15.76
N VAL A 163 9.20 -0.94 -14.60
CA VAL A 163 10.65 -1.11 -14.48
C VAL A 163 11.07 -2.51 -14.94
N PHE A 164 10.39 -3.57 -14.50
CA PHE A 164 10.70 -4.93 -14.91
C PHE A 164 10.44 -5.15 -16.39
N GLY A 165 9.32 -4.64 -16.93
CA GLY A 165 8.99 -4.75 -18.35
C GLY A 165 10.04 -4.10 -19.24
N ILE A 166 10.39 -2.84 -18.97
CA ILE A 166 11.38 -2.10 -19.74
C ILE A 166 12.78 -2.71 -19.56
N ALA A 167 13.15 -3.11 -18.34
CA ALA A 167 14.43 -3.74 -18.08
C ALA A 167 14.62 -5.03 -18.89
N ILE A 168 13.62 -5.92 -18.89
CA ILE A 168 13.65 -7.17 -19.66
C ILE A 168 13.74 -6.88 -21.16
N PHE A 169 13.00 -5.88 -21.64
CA PHE A 169 13.06 -5.43 -23.03
C PHE A 169 14.46 -4.90 -23.41
N MET A 170 15.06 -4.05 -22.58
CA MET A 170 16.43 -3.53 -22.78
C MET A 170 17.48 -4.64 -22.81
N LEU A 171 17.38 -5.58 -21.85
CA LEU A 171 18.27 -6.73 -21.80
C LEU A 171 18.12 -7.64 -23.01
N GLY A 172 16.89 -7.79 -23.52
CA GLY A 172 16.60 -8.54 -24.75
C GLY A 172 17.21 -7.94 -26.01
N HIS A 173 17.36 -6.61 -26.05
CA HIS A 173 18.06 -5.92 -27.12
C HIS A 173 19.58 -6.14 -27.06
N ALA A 174 20.15 -6.26 -25.87
CA ALA A 174 21.55 -6.58 -25.69
C ALA A 174 21.83 -8.06 -26.04
N HIS A 175 21.08 -8.96 -25.40
CA HIS A 175 21.18 -10.41 -25.68
C HIS A 175 19.94 -11.14 -25.14
N ARG A 176 19.30 -11.99 -25.97
CA ARG A 176 18.07 -12.72 -25.64
C ARG A 176 18.20 -13.55 -24.34
N GLY A 177 19.31 -14.24 -24.16
CA GLY A 177 19.54 -15.06 -22.96
C GLY A 177 19.59 -14.25 -21.66
N LEU A 178 20.04 -12.97 -21.67
CA LEU A 178 19.98 -12.09 -20.51
C LEU A 178 18.53 -11.76 -20.13
N ALA A 179 17.68 -11.46 -21.12
CA ALA A 179 16.27 -11.19 -20.90
C ALA A 179 15.53 -12.43 -20.37
N GLU A 180 15.80 -13.62 -20.92
CA GLU A 180 15.22 -14.88 -20.47
C GLU A 180 15.63 -15.20 -19.03
N PHE A 181 16.90 -15.07 -18.71
CA PHE A 181 17.40 -15.31 -17.33
C PHE A 181 16.76 -14.37 -16.31
N VAL A 182 16.76 -13.06 -16.60
CA VAL A 182 16.17 -12.05 -15.72
C VAL A 182 14.64 -12.19 -15.64
N GLY A 183 13.98 -12.50 -16.76
CA GLY A 183 12.54 -12.71 -16.83
C GLY A 183 12.08 -13.90 -15.98
N ILE A 184 12.75 -15.05 -16.12
CA ILE A 184 12.47 -16.24 -15.32
C ILE A 184 12.71 -15.94 -13.83
N TRP A 185 13.83 -15.30 -13.52
CA TRP A 185 14.13 -14.89 -12.15
C TRP A 185 13.04 -13.97 -11.59
N ALA A 186 12.60 -12.96 -12.35
CA ALA A 186 11.58 -12.01 -11.90
C ALA A 186 10.25 -12.71 -11.58
N VAL A 187 9.78 -13.60 -12.46
CA VAL A 187 8.54 -14.38 -12.23
C VAL A 187 8.67 -15.26 -10.98
N CYS A 188 9.77 -16.01 -10.87
CA CYS A 188 10.03 -16.87 -9.71
C CYS A 188 10.14 -16.04 -8.43
N PHE A 189 10.83 -14.90 -8.46
CA PHE A 189 11.02 -14.03 -7.31
C PHE A 189 9.72 -13.40 -6.84
N VAL A 190 8.92 -12.84 -7.76
CA VAL A 190 7.61 -12.24 -7.43
C VAL A 190 6.66 -13.29 -6.87
N GLY A 191 6.56 -14.45 -7.51
CA GLY A 191 5.73 -15.56 -7.06
C GLY A 191 6.14 -16.08 -5.66
N ALA A 192 7.44 -16.30 -5.44
CA ALA A 192 7.96 -16.71 -4.13
C ALA A 192 7.75 -15.63 -3.06
N SER A 193 7.98 -14.35 -3.39
CA SER A 193 7.76 -13.24 -2.47
C SER A 193 6.29 -13.12 -2.06
N PHE A 194 5.36 -13.27 -3.01
CA PHE A 194 3.93 -13.33 -2.72
C PHE A 194 3.57 -14.50 -1.82
N PHE A 195 4.03 -15.70 -2.14
CA PHE A 195 3.80 -16.90 -1.32
C PHE A 195 4.33 -16.74 0.11
N LEU A 196 5.56 -16.22 0.25
CA LEU A 196 6.19 -15.99 1.55
C LEU A 196 5.44 -14.89 2.34
N ALA A 197 4.94 -13.84 1.66
CA ALA A 197 4.13 -12.80 2.31
C ALA A 197 2.84 -13.39 2.89
N THR A 198 2.13 -14.25 2.14
CA THR A 198 0.92 -14.91 2.65
C THR A 198 1.21 -15.81 3.87
N ARG A 199 2.38 -16.46 3.90
CA ARG A 199 2.83 -17.27 5.06
C ARG A 199 3.27 -16.44 6.25
N THR A 200 3.69 -15.20 6.06
CA THR A 200 4.06 -14.27 7.14
C THR A 200 2.84 -13.72 7.87
N ARG A 201 1.72 -13.55 7.17
CA ARG A 201 0.49 -12.93 7.67
C ARG A 201 0.00 -13.47 9.02
N PRO A 202 -0.13 -14.80 9.26
CA PRO A 202 -0.65 -15.32 10.53
C PRO A 202 0.26 -14.93 11.72
N PHE A 203 1.56 -14.87 11.53
CA PHE A 203 2.49 -14.44 12.59
C PHE A 203 2.37 -12.95 12.88
N ALA A 204 2.19 -12.11 11.87
CA ALA A 204 1.94 -10.68 12.02
C ALA A 204 0.62 -10.41 12.76
N VAL A 205 -0.46 -11.12 12.39
CA VAL A 205 -1.75 -11.03 13.07
C VAL A 205 -1.64 -11.45 14.54
N ALA A 206 -0.96 -12.57 14.83
CA ALA A 206 -0.76 -13.03 16.21
C ALA A 206 0.05 -12.04 17.06
N ALA A 207 1.08 -11.42 16.48
CA ALA A 207 1.86 -10.37 17.17
C ALA A 207 1.04 -9.11 17.43
N SER A 208 0.20 -8.70 16.47
CA SER A 208 -0.71 -7.56 16.62
C SER A 208 -1.77 -7.83 17.70
N ALA A 209 -2.37 -9.02 17.72
CA ALA A 209 -3.34 -9.43 18.74
C ALA A 209 -2.72 -9.41 20.15
N ALA A 210 -1.50 -9.97 20.30
CA ALA A 210 -0.79 -9.95 21.58
C ALA A 210 -0.49 -8.53 22.06
N ARG A 211 -0.10 -7.62 21.14
CA ARG A 211 0.12 -6.20 21.45
C ARG A 211 -1.17 -5.51 21.89
N SER A 212 -2.28 -5.76 21.22
CA SER A 212 -3.58 -5.20 21.59
C SER A 212 -4.03 -5.68 22.97
N GLU A 213 -3.80 -6.97 23.29
CA GLU A 213 -4.08 -7.53 24.62
C GLU A 213 -3.23 -6.86 25.71
N THR A 214 -1.93 -6.69 25.46
CA THR A 214 -1.04 -5.96 26.39
C THR A 214 -1.51 -4.52 26.60
N THR A 215 -1.85 -3.81 25.51
CA THR A 215 -2.39 -2.45 25.61
C THR A 215 -3.66 -2.41 26.44
N GLY A 216 -4.58 -3.34 26.25
CA GLY A 216 -5.80 -3.47 27.06
C GLY A 216 -5.47 -3.63 28.54
N LYS A 217 -4.51 -4.51 28.90
CA LYS A 217 -4.07 -4.71 30.29
C LYS A 217 -3.43 -3.47 30.90
N VAL A 218 -2.65 -2.72 30.13
CA VAL A 218 -2.09 -1.44 30.58
C VAL A 218 -3.20 -0.43 30.87
N VAL A 219 -4.19 -0.32 29.99
CA VAL A 219 -5.35 0.56 30.20
C VAL A 219 -6.11 0.16 31.47
N ASP A 220 -6.39 -1.12 31.66
CA ASP A 220 -7.06 -1.64 32.87
C ASP A 220 -6.26 -1.31 34.14
N ALA A 221 -4.94 -1.55 34.12
CA ALA A 221 -4.06 -1.25 35.25
C ALA A 221 -4.05 0.25 35.60
N VAL A 222 -3.96 1.12 34.57
CA VAL A 222 -3.99 2.58 34.77
C VAL A 222 -5.33 3.05 35.29
N THR A 223 -6.44 2.52 34.77
CA THR A 223 -7.80 2.87 35.21
C THR A 223 -8.02 2.48 36.67
N ASN A 224 -7.47 1.35 37.09
CA ASN A 224 -7.62 0.82 38.47
C ASN A 224 -6.47 1.18 39.41
N LEU A 225 -5.54 2.08 38.97
CA LEU A 225 -4.31 2.38 39.72
C LEU A 225 -4.58 2.87 41.18
N THR A 226 -5.65 3.65 41.37
CA THR A 226 -6.03 4.13 42.70
C THR A 226 -6.40 2.97 43.62
N SER A 227 -7.19 2.01 43.12
CA SER A 227 -7.57 0.80 43.87
C SER A 227 -6.35 -0.06 44.19
N THR A 228 -5.46 -0.27 43.21
CA THR A 228 -4.22 -1.02 43.38
C THR A 228 -3.32 -0.40 44.49
N ARG A 229 -3.24 0.94 44.53
CA ARG A 229 -2.51 1.66 45.60
C ARG A 229 -3.17 1.51 46.97
N LEU A 230 -4.50 1.64 47.05
CA LEU A 230 -5.24 1.49 48.30
C LEU A 230 -5.07 0.10 48.94
N PHE A 231 -4.97 -0.95 48.11
CA PHE A 231 -4.77 -2.32 48.57
C PHE A 231 -3.29 -2.74 48.61
N ALA A 232 -2.33 -1.82 48.38
CA ALA A 232 -0.88 -2.08 48.36
C ALA A 232 -0.47 -3.24 47.42
N ARG A 233 -1.13 -3.39 46.25
CA ARG A 233 -0.93 -4.49 45.28
C ARG A 233 -0.10 -4.11 44.06
N LEU A 234 0.76 -3.10 44.16
CA LEU A 234 1.56 -2.62 43.03
C LEU A 234 2.50 -3.69 42.43
N ASP A 235 3.11 -4.51 43.30
CA ASP A 235 4.02 -5.56 42.82
C ASP A 235 3.27 -6.69 42.10
N TYR A 236 2.07 -7.03 42.58
CA TYR A 236 1.20 -8.00 41.90
C TYR A 236 0.82 -7.54 40.50
N GLU A 237 0.40 -6.28 40.34
CA GLU A 237 0.07 -5.70 39.05
C GLU A 237 1.27 -5.66 38.09
N ARG A 238 2.46 -5.36 38.63
CA ARG A 238 3.71 -5.40 37.84
C ARG A 238 4.00 -6.81 37.34
N GLU A 239 3.94 -7.82 38.19
CA GLU A 239 4.20 -9.21 37.81
C GLU A 239 3.18 -9.73 36.77
N TYR A 240 1.91 -9.34 36.94
CA TYR A 240 0.83 -9.66 36.02
C TYR A 240 1.09 -9.04 34.64
N LEU A 241 1.48 -7.75 34.57
CA LEU A 241 1.84 -7.07 33.35
C LEU A 241 3.09 -7.67 32.69
N ASP A 242 4.12 -8.00 33.49
CA ASP A 242 5.35 -8.65 33.00
C ASP A 242 5.06 -10.00 32.33
N THR A 243 4.10 -10.75 32.85
CA THR A 243 3.68 -12.01 32.25
C THR A 243 3.05 -11.79 30.86
N GLN A 244 2.23 -10.76 30.72
CA GLN A 244 1.63 -10.40 29.45
C GLN A 244 2.65 -9.87 28.45
N LEU A 245 3.58 -9.01 28.90
CA LEU A 245 4.70 -8.51 28.08
C LEU A 245 5.59 -9.65 27.57
N LYS A 246 5.83 -10.70 28.38
CA LYS A 246 6.55 -11.89 27.93
C LYS A 246 5.82 -12.62 26.81
N LYS A 247 4.49 -12.75 26.85
CA LYS A 247 3.70 -13.36 25.77
C LYS A 247 3.78 -12.53 24.49
N GLU A 248 3.61 -11.21 24.61
CA GLU A 248 3.76 -10.30 23.47
C GLU A 248 5.15 -10.41 22.86
N MET A 249 6.19 -10.33 23.67
CA MET A 249 7.58 -10.46 23.22
C MET A 249 7.81 -11.77 22.45
N GLN A 250 7.26 -12.89 22.89
CA GLN A 250 7.37 -14.17 22.20
C GLN A 250 6.64 -14.14 20.84
N ALA A 251 5.44 -13.59 20.77
CA ALA A 251 4.68 -13.46 19.54
C ALA A 251 5.39 -12.55 18.52
N VAL A 252 5.88 -11.38 18.97
CA VAL A 252 6.65 -10.43 18.15
C VAL A 252 7.96 -11.06 17.68
N ARG A 253 8.68 -11.77 18.56
CA ARG A 253 9.92 -12.47 18.19
C ARG A 253 9.70 -13.54 17.12
N ARG A 254 8.60 -14.30 17.20
CA ARG A 254 8.23 -15.30 16.16
C ARG A 254 7.94 -14.60 14.83
N SER A 255 7.17 -13.53 14.84
CA SER A 255 6.85 -12.73 13.65
C SER A 255 8.11 -12.15 13.00
N ASN A 256 8.98 -11.52 13.80
CA ASN A 256 10.22 -10.93 13.32
C ASN A 256 11.20 -12.01 12.80
N SER A 257 11.29 -13.17 13.46
CA SER A 257 12.15 -14.27 13.00
C SER A 257 11.69 -14.83 11.65
N TYR A 258 10.38 -14.92 11.43
CA TYR A 258 9.86 -15.34 10.12
C TYR A 258 10.12 -14.28 9.05
N SER A 259 9.87 -13.01 9.34
CA SER A 259 10.15 -11.88 8.44
C SER A 259 11.65 -11.83 8.07
N GLU A 260 12.54 -12.16 9.03
CA GLU A 260 13.98 -12.22 8.77
C GLU A 260 14.34 -13.36 7.81
N ARG A 261 13.73 -14.54 7.94
CA ARG A 261 13.92 -15.65 6.98
C ARG A 261 13.49 -15.24 5.56
N VAL A 262 12.40 -14.51 5.45
CA VAL A 262 11.93 -13.95 4.16
C VAL A 262 12.96 -12.98 3.60
N ARG A 263 13.50 -12.07 4.43
CA ARG A 263 14.57 -11.16 4.00
C ARG A 263 15.81 -11.91 3.53
N TRP A 264 16.25 -12.94 4.26
CA TRP A 264 17.36 -13.79 3.83
C TRP A 264 17.12 -14.40 2.44
N PHE A 265 15.93 -14.93 2.19
CA PHE A 265 15.56 -15.41 0.85
C PHE A 265 15.68 -14.31 -0.20
N GLN A 266 15.12 -13.13 0.06
CA GLN A 266 15.13 -12.01 -0.90
C GLN A 266 16.56 -11.52 -1.20
N TYR A 267 17.39 -11.36 -0.17
CA TYR A 267 18.78 -10.95 -0.35
C TYR A 267 19.61 -12.02 -1.08
N SER A 268 19.39 -13.30 -0.78
CA SER A 268 20.07 -14.40 -1.48
C SER A 268 19.63 -14.47 -2.95
N ALA A 269 18.33 -14.34 -3.23
CA ALA A 269 17.84 -14.32 -4.60
C ALA A 269 18.36 -13.10 -5.40
N ALA A 270 18.46 -11.93 -4.76
CA ALA A 270 19.07 -10.74 -5.33
C ALA A 270 20.57 -10.93 -5.62
N ALA A 271 21.28 -11.60 -4.72
CA ALA A 271 22.70 -11.93 -4.94
C ALA A 271 22.87 -12.91 -6.11
N VAL A 272 22.00 -13.91 -6.24
CA VAL A 272 22.01 -14.85 -7.38
C VAL A 272 21.78 -14.11 -8.68
N LEU A 273 20.81 -13.17 -8.73
CA LEU A 273 20.59 -12.36 -9.92
C LEU A 273 21.81 -11.51 -10.26
N LYS A 274 22.34 -10.78 -9.28
CA LYS A 274 23.50 -9.91 -9.47
C LYS A 274 24.72 -10.66 -10.00
N ILE A 275 25.07 -11.78 -9.35
CA ILE A 275 26.23 -12.60 -9.71
C ILE A 275 25.98 -13.29 -11.06
N GLY A 276 24.78 -13.84 -11.25
CA GLY A 276 24.42 -14.55 -12.49
C GLY A 276 24.43 -13.64 -13.72
N VAL A 277 23.86 -12.43 -13.65
CA VAL A 277 23.90 -11.48 -14.75
C VAL A 277 25.32 -11.00 -15.01
N LEU A 278 26.08 -10.67 -13.95
CA LEU A 278 27.46 -10.22 -14.11
C LEU A 278 28.33 -11.30 -14.78
N TYR A 279 28.25 -12.54 -14.30
CA TYR A 279 29.00 -13.67 -14.86
C TYR A 279 28.61 -13.98 -16.30
N TYR A 280 27.30 -14.02 -16.58
CA TYR A 280 26.80 -14.31 -17.92
C TYR A 280 27.15 -13.18 -18.90
N ALA A 281 26.99 -11.93 -18.51
CA ALA A 281 27.38 -10.79 -19.31
C ALA A 281 28.90 -10.74 -19.59
N LEU A 282 29.75 -11.12 -18.62
CA LEU A 282 31.21 -11.27 -18.84
C LEU A 282 31.53 -12.36 -19.87
N GLN A 283 30.85 -13.50 -19.84
CA GLN A 283 31.04 -14.55 -20.84
C GLN A 283 30.62 -14.11 -22.23
N LEU A 284 29.48 -13.42 -22.36
CA LEU A 284 29.00 -12.88 -23.64
C LEU A 284 29.98 -11.83 -24.21
N TRP A 285 30.48 -10.96 -23.34
CA TRP A 285 31.50 -9.97 -23.75
C TRP A 285 32.80 -10.66 -24.17
N GLY A 286 33.28 -11.66 -23.47
CA GLY A 286 34.46 -12.42 -23.81
C GLY A 286 34.34 -13.18 -25.15
N ARG A 287 33.11 -13.53 -25.56
CA ARG A 287 32.80 -14.11 -26.86
C ARG A 287 32.59 -13.08 -27.98
N GLY A 288 32.58 -11.78 -27.64
CA GLY A 288 32.29 -10.69 -28.57
C GLY A 288 30.80 -10.55 -28.96
N GLU A 289 29.90 -11.21 -28.21
CA GLU A 289 28.45 -11.19 -28.45
C GLU A 289 27.78 -9.92 -27.94
N ILE A 290 28.40 -9.24 -26.98
CA ILE A 290 27.97 -7.94 -26.45
C ILE A 290 29.14 -6.97 -26.34
N THR A 291 28.84 -5.68 -26.43
CA THR A 291 29.81 -4.59 -26.28
C THR A 291 30.02 -4.24 -24.81
N VAL A 292 31.08 -3.48 -24.47
CA VAL A 292 31.32 -2.93 -23.13
C VAL A 292 30.13 -2.07 -22.66
N ALA A 293 29.54 -1.29 -23.56
CA ALA A 293 28.37 -0.48 -23.27
C ALA A 293 27.16 -1.33 -22.84
N GLU A 294 26.87 -2.39 -23.58
CA GLU A 294 25.78 -3.34 -23.24
C GLU A 294 26.05 -4.09 -21.96
N PHE A 295 27.29 -4.47 -21.67
CA PHE A 295 27.70 -5.05 -20.38
C PHE A 295 27.38 -4.11 -19.22
N VAL A 296 27.71 -2.81 -19.35
CA VAL A 296 27.42 -1.82 -18.31
C VAL A 296 25.92 -1.61 -18.16
N VAL A 297 25.17 -1.52 -19.28
CA VAL A 297 23.70 -1.42 -19.26
C VAL A 297 23.10 -2.63 -18.53
N ALA A 298 23.52 -3.85 -18.86
CA ALA A 298 22.99 -5.05 -18.21
C ALA A 298 23.26 -5.05 -16.69
N SER A 299 24.49 -4.69 -16.29
CA SER A 299 24.87 -4.67 -14.87
C SER A 299 24.10 -3.60 -14.08
N THR A 300 23.99 -2.38 -14.61
CA THR A 300 23.32 -1.26 -13.93
C THR A 300 21.80 -1.43 -13.91
N THR A 301 21.19 -1.90 -15.00
CA THR A 301 19.76 -2.25 -15.04
C THR A 301 19.41 -3.33 -14.03
N THR A 302 20.27 -4.33 -13.86
CA THR A 302 20.07 -5.38 -12.84
C THR A 302 20.06 -4.82 -11.42
N LEU A 303 20.89 -3.82 -11.12
CA LEU A 303 20.89 -3.18 -9.81
C LEU A 303 19.57 -2.43 -9.54
N LEU A 304 18.97 -1.80 -10.55
CA LEU A 304 17.66 -1.16 -10.43
C LEU A 304 16.56 -2.20 -10.19
N ILE A 305 16.54 -3.32 -10.91
CA ILE A 305 15.61 -4.44 -10.67
C ILE A 305 15.72 -4.93 -9.21
N ILE A 306 16.93 -5.13 -8.72
CA ILE A 306 17.18 -5.59 -7.34
C ILE A 306 16.65 -4.57 -6.32
N ASN A 307 16.82 -3.28 -6.58
CA ASN A 307 16.34 -2.21 -5.71
C ASN A 307 14.82 -2.23 -5.56
N GLU A 308 14.10 -2.37 -6.68
CA GLU A 308 12.64 -2.50 -6.67
C GLU A 308 12.17 -3.80 -6.01
N ALA A 309 12.86 -4.92 -6.28
CA ALA A 309 12.51 -6.23 -5.75
C ALA A 309 12.70 -6.35 -4.23
N ARG A 310 13.67 -5.64 -3.66
CA ARG A 310 14.16 -5.85 -2.28
C ARG A 310 13.10 -5.74 -1.19
N ASN A 311 12.09 -4.90 -1.38
CA ASN A 311 11.03 -4.64 -0.39
C ASN A 311 9.68 -5.29 -0.75
N LEU A 312 9.63 -6.13 -1.77
CA LEU A 312 8.38 -6.62 -2.35
C LEU A 312 7.50 -7.37 -1.34
N SER A 313 8.08 -8.25 -0.51
CA SER A 313 7.30 -8.98 0.51
C SER A 313 6.69 -8.05 1.56
N ARG A 314 7.39 -7.00 1.95
CA ARG A 314 6.88 -5.98 2.87
C ARG A 314 5.73 -5.20 2.24
N ARG A 315 5.87 -4.79 0.97
CA ARG A 315 4.81 -4.12 0.21
C ARG A 315 3.55 -4.99 0.08
N PHE A 316 3.69 -6.30 -0.13
CA PHE A 316 2.56 -7.23 -0.13
C PHE A 316 1.88 -7.33 1.24
N LEU A 317 2.65 -7.41 2.33
CA LEU A 317 2.09 -7.47 3.68
C LEU A 317 1.31 -6.19 4.03
N GLU A 318 1.89 -5.03 3.77
CA GLU A 318 1.25 -3.73 3.98
C GLU A 318 -0.03 -3.60 3.13
N PHE A 319 0.02 -4.01 1.86
CA PHE A 319 -1.16 -4.02 0.98
C PHE A 319 -2.29 -4.90 1.52
N PHE A 320 -1.97 -6.12 1.99
CA PHE A 320 -2.97 -7.02 2.58
C PHE A 320 -3.53 -6.49 3.89
N GLU A 321 -2.73 -5.81 4.69
CA GLU A 321 -3.18 -5.14 5.91
C GLU A 321 -4.16 -4.02 5.58
N TYR A 322 -3.82 -3.12 4.67
CA TYR A 322 -4.69 -2.02 4.25
C TYR A 322 -6.00 -2.52 3.66
N LEU A 323 -5.94 -3.52 2.79
CA LEU A 323 -7.14 -4.15 2.22
C LEU A 323 -7.97 -4.86 3.30
N GLY A 324 -7.32 -5.47 4.29
CA GLY A 324 -7.96 -6.06 5.46
C GLY A 324 -8.70 -5.02 6.30
N ASN A 325 -8.11 -3.84 6.51
CA ASN A 325 -8.76 -2.73 7.24
C ASN A 325 -9.99 -2.22 6.48
N VAL A 326 -9.91 -2.10 5.15
CA VAL A 326 -11.09 -1.76 4.32
C VAL A 326 -12.16 -2.84 4.45
N ALA A 327 -11.79 -4.12 4.34
CA ALA A 327 -12.74 -5.23 4.43
C ALA A 327 -13.44 -5.26 5.79
N ASN A 328 -12.68 -5.12 6.87
CA ASN A 328 -13.22 -5.11 8.23
C ASN A 328 -14.20 -3.94 8.46
N GLY A 329 -13.83 -2.73 8.03
CA GLY A 329 -14.72 -1.58 8.17
C GLY A 329 -16.00 -1.68 7.33
N VAL A 330 -15.88 -2.17 6.09
CA VAL A 330 -17.05 -2.42 5.22
C VAL A 330 -17.97 -3.48 5.84
N HIS A 331 -17.44 -4.60 6.29
CA HIS A 331 -18.25 -5.66 6.92
C HIS A 331 -18.88 -5.23 8.25
N THR A 332 -18.27 -4.31 8.99
CA THR A 332 -18.82 -3.80 10.25
C THR A 332 -19.91 -2.77 10.00
N ILE A 333 -19.66 -1.78 9.13
CA ILE A 333 -20.50 -0.58 8.99
C ILE A 333 -21.51 -0.70 7.85
N VAL A 334 -21.11 -1.27 6.69
CA VAL A 334 -21.96 -1.34 5.49
C VAL A 334 -22.85 -2.60 5.55
N ARG A 335 -23.70 -2.64 6.57
CA ARG A 335 -24.73 -3.67 6.74
C ARG A 335 -26.10 -3.10 6.35
N PRO A 336 -27.07 -3.94 5.94
CA PRO A 336 -28.42 -3.49 5.71
C PRO A 336 -28.99 -2.77 6.95
N HIS A 337 -29.67 -1.65 6.73
CA HIS A 337 -30.30 -0.92 7.82
C HIS A 337 -31.51 -1.72 8.32
N GLU A 338 -31.63 -1.89 9.64
CA GLU A 338 -32.74 -2.62 10.27
C GLU A 338 -34.05 -1.82 10.23
N VAL A 339 -33.93 -0.50 10.28
CA VAL A 339 -35.07 0.44 10.24
C VAL A 339 -35.01 1.21 8.94
N VAL A 340 -35.94 0.96 8.06
CA VAL A 340 -36.07 1.63 6.76
C VAL A 340 -37.50 2.15 6.61
N ASP A 341 -37.65 3.29 5.92
CA ASP A 341 -38.98 3.80 5.59
C ASP A 341 -39.70 2.84 4.64
N ALA A 342 -40.99 2.62 4.89
CA ALA A 342 -41.82 1.81 3.98
C ALA A 342 -41.90 2.49 2.59
N PRO A 343 -42.02 1.70 1.51
CA PRO A 343 -42.24 2.27 0.19
C PRO A 343 -43.48 3.16 0.18
N GLY A 344 -43.33 4.44 -0.20
CA GLY A 344 -44.43 5.42 -0.21
C GLY A 344 -44.74 6.05 1.13
N ALA A 345 -43.90 5.89 2.17
CA ALA A 345 -44.08 6.56 3.44
C ALA A 345 -44.24 8.08 3.28
N GLN A 346 -45.32 8.59 3.82
CA GLN A 346 -45.65 10.04 3.77
C GLN A 346 -45.18 10.73 5.05
N ARG A 347 -44.88 12.02 4.94
CA ARG A 347 -44.64 12.87 6.12
C ARG A 347 -45.88 12.91 6.98
N MET A 348 -45.73 12.56 8.26
CA MET A 348 -46.79 12.75 9.22
C MET A 348 -46.83 14.22 9.63
N PRO A 349 -47.94 14.97 9.31
CA PRO A 349 -48.08 16.32 9.81
C PRO A 349 -48.32 16.28 11.32
N ILE A 350 -47.47 16.92 12.11
CA ILE A 350 -47.67 17.06 13.54
C ILE A 350 -48.44 18.35 13.80
N GLU A 351 -49.75 18.27 13.94
CA GLU A 351 -50.58 19.42 14.21
C GLU A 351 -50.64 19.78 15.71
N ARG A 352 -50.61 18.80 16.58
CA ARG A 352 -50.61 18.94 18.03
C ARG A 352 -49.57 17.98 18.61
N GLY A 353 -48.62 18.43 19.40
CA GLY A 353 -47.54 17.65 19.99
C GLY A 353 -48.00 16.69 21.09
N ARG A 354 -49.13 15.99 20.89
CA ARG A 354 -49.66 14.99 21.86
C ARG A 354 -49.18 13.60 21.45
N ILE A 355 -48.53 12.92 22.37
CA ILE A 355 -48.09 11.52 22.24
C ILE A 355 -48.94 10.71 23.26
N GLU A 356 -49.62 9.67 22.79
CA GLU A 356 -50.43 8.77 23.59
C GLU A 356 -49.97 7.32 23.40
N PHE A 357 -49.60 6.65 24.47
CA PHE A 357 -49.27 5.24 24.47
C PHE A 357 -50.49 4.43 24.93
N ARG A 358 -50.99 3.53 24.09
CA ARG A 358 -52.10 2.63 24.41
C ARG A 358 -51.62 1.20 24.23
N ASP A 359 -51.66 0.42 25.30
CA ASP A 359 -51.31 -1.02 25.31
C ASP A 359 -50.00 -1.36 24.57
N VAL A 360 -48.96 -0.55 24.79
CA VAL A 360 -47.68 -0.72 24.14
C VAL A 360 -46.80 -1.66 24.98
N SER A 361 -46.46 -2.80 24.41
CA SER A 361 -45.41 -3.70 24.91
C SER A 361 -44.16 -3.55 24.03
N PHE A 362 -43.01 -3.36 24.65
CA PHE A 362 -41.72 -3.21 23.98
C PHE A 362 -40.66 -4.04 24.67
N GLY A 363 -39.81 -4.69 23.91
CA GLY A 363 -38.64 -5.42 24.38
C GLY A 363 -37.46 -5.29 23.38
N TYR A 364 -36.25 -5.36 23.90
CA TYR A 364 -35.03 -5.41 23.07
C TYR A 364 -34.70 -6.85 22.68
#